data_55a7ac810d6a367b32ebe0505399fec1
#
_entry.id   55a7ac810d6a367b32ebe0505399fec1
#
_cell.length_a   1.000
_cell.length_b   1.000
_cell.length_c   1.000
_cell.angle_alpha   90.00
_cell.angle_beta   90.00
_cell.angle_gamma   90.00
#
_symmetry.space_group_name_H-M   'P 1'
#
loop_
_entity.id
_entity.type
_entity.pdbx_description
1 polymer ?
#
loop_
_entity_poly.entity_id
_entity_poly.type
_entity_poly.pdbx_seq_one_letter_code
_entity_poly.pdbx_strand_id
1 'polypeptide(L)'
;PARLLILGEGPARAGLEALAAELGVAPHVAFLGFVANPLPYMRQAAAFVLSSRYEGFGLVLAEAMGCGAPVVSTDCPHGPSEILAGGAFGVLTPVADAEALGLAMAGDLRARFPAAALRARAAEFSSARGADAYAALIERVIARGAR
;
A
#
# COMPACT_ATOMS: atom_id res chain seq x y z
N PRO A 1 3.54 -21.60 -8.30
CA PRO A 1 4.51 -20.51 -8.28
C PRO A 1 3.80 -19.17 -8.15
N ALA A 2 4.36 -18.25 -7.35
CA ALA A 2 3.84 -16.89 -7.21
C ALA A 2 4.12 -16.08 -8.50
N ARG A 3 3.27 -15.07 -8.75
CA ARG A 3 3.49 -14.08 -9.82
C ARG A 3 3.54 -12.69 -9.21
N LEU A 4 4.49 -11.88 -9.68
CA LEU A 4 4.60 -10.47 -9.35
C LEU A 4 3.99 -9.64 -10.51
N LEU A 5 3.02 -8.80 -10.20
CA LEU A 5 2.46 -7.84 -11.14
C LEU A 5 2.93 -6.44 -10.73
N ILE A 6 3.60 -5.74 -11.63
CA ILE A 6 4.06 -4.36 -11.43
C ILE A 6 3.18 -3.45 -12.27
N LEU A 7 2.43 -2.59 -11.58
CA LEU A 7 1.53 -1.61 -12.20
C LEU A 7 2.18 -0.23 -12.12
N GLY A 8 2.15 0.50 -13.21
CA GLY A 8 2.74 1.83 -13.32
C GLY A 8 3.82 1.91 -14.39
N GLU A 9 4.24 3.13 -14.67
CA GLU A 9 5.30 3.46 -15.60
C GLU A 9 6.36 4.29 -14.87
N GLY A 10 7.60 4.21 -15.35
CA GLY A 10 8.68 5.01 -14.80
C GLY A 10 10.03 4.70 -15.46
N PRO A 11 11.01 5.58 -15.26
CA PRO A 11 12.34 5.45 -15.90
C PRO A 11 13.11 4.19 -15.48
N ALA A 12 12.75 3.58 -14.35
CA ALA A 12 13.40 2.37 -13.86
C ALA A 12 12.94 1.08 -14.56
N ARG A 13 11.89 1.11 -15.40
CA ARG A 13 11.26 -0.07 -16.00
C ARG A 13 12.28 -0.97 -16.71
N ALA A 14 13.07 -0.44 -17.63
CA ALA A 14 14.05 -1.23 -18.38
C ALA A 14 15.09 -1.91 -17.46
N GLY A 15 15.54 -1.21 -16.41
CA GLY A 15 16.46 -1.78 -15.41
C GLY A 15 15.81 -2.89 -14.59
N LEU A 16 14.54 -2.77 -14.25
CA LEU A 16 13.80 -3.80 -13.50
C LEU A 16 13.54 -5.05 -14.38
N GLU A 17 13.23 -4.86 -15.66
CA GLU A 17 13.09 -5.97 -16.62
C GLU A 17 14.43 -6.74 -16.79
N ALA A 18 15.54 -6.01 -16.91
CA ALA A 18 16.87 -6.61 -16.97
C ALA A 18 17.22 -7.37 -15.69
N LEU A 19 16.93 -6.79 -14.52
CA LEU A 19 17.15 -7.45 -13.23
C LEU A 19 16.31 -8.72 -13.08
N ALA A 20 15.05 -8.70 -13.52
CA ALA A 20 14.20 -9.89 -13.49
C ALA A 20 14.76 -11.03 -14.37
N ALA A 21 15.35 -10.68 -15.52
CA ALA A 21 16.03 -11.64 -16.39
C ALA A 21 17.31 -12.19 -15.75
N GLU A 22 18.15 -11.33 -15.17
CA GLU A 22 19.38 -11.71 -14.48
C GLU A 22 19.12 -12.67 -13.32
N LEU A 23 18.06 -12.40 -12.54
CA LEU A 23 17.62 -13.24 -11.42
C LEU A 23 16.88 -14.52 -11.88
N GLY A 24 16.64 -14.71 -13.17
CA GLY A 24 15.92 -15.87 -13.69
C GLY A 24 14.43 -15.90 -13.36
N VAL A 25 13.83 -14.78 -12.91
CA VAL A 25 12.44 -14.69 -12.49
C VAL A 25 11.52 -14.02 -13.52
N ALA A 26 12.04 -13.59 -14.66
CA ALA A 26 11.28 -12.91 -15.71
C ALA A 26 9.95 -13.61 -16.09
N PRO A 27 9.85 -14.95 -16.19
CA PRO A 27 8.60 -15.62 -16.49
C PRO A 27 7.51 -15.45 -15.42
N HIS A 28 7.89 -15.00 -14.24
CA HIS A 28 7.00 -14.81 -13.07
C HIS A 28 6.72 -13.33 -12.77
N VAL A 29 7.30 -12.40 -13.53
CA VAL A 29 7.12 -10.95 -13.37
C VAL A 29 6.40 -10.38 -14.59
N ALA A 30 5.31 -9.64 -14.38
CA ALA A 30 4.62 -8.95 -15.44
C ALA A 30 4.59 -7.43 -15.17
N PHE A 31 5.10 -6.66 -16.13
CA PHE A 31 5.07 -5.19 -16.13
C PHE A 31 3.86 -4.72 -16.92
N LEU A 32 2.80 -4.35 -16.24
CA LEU A 32 1.50 -4.03 -16.87
C LEU A 32 1.39 -2.60 -17.39
N GLY A 33 2.37 -1.76 -17.05
CA GLY A 33 2.30 -0.34 -17.39
C GLY A 33 1.25 0.41 -16.58
N PHE A 34 0.82 1.57 -17.08
CA PHE A 34 -0.24 2.34 -16.44
C PHE A 34 -1.58 1.60 -16.54
N VAL A 35 -2.23 1.41 -15.40
CA VAL A 35 -3.54 0.78 -15.28
C VAL A 35 -4.51 1.79 -14.68
N ALA A 36 -5.53 2.17 -15.45
CA ALA A 36 -6.51 3.18 -15.02
C ALA A 36 -7.32 2.78 -13.78
N ASN A 37 -7.56 1.49 -13.59
CA ASN A 37 -8.24 0.97 -12.41
C ASN A 37 -7.47 -0.21 -11.80
N PRO A 38 -6.63 0.00 -10.78
CA PRO A 38 -5.85 -1.05 -10.13
C PRO A 38 -6.67 -1.92 -9.16
N LEU A 39 -7.87 -1.50 -8.74
CA LEU A 39 -8.65 -2.18 -7.70
C LEU A 39 -8.98 -3.65 -8.00
N PRO A 40 -9.29 -4.07 -9.25
CA PRO A 40 -9.48 -5.49 -9.57
C PRO A 40 -8.25 -6.35 -9.30
N TYR A 41 -7.05 -5.82 -9.56
CA TYR A 41 -5.79 -6.51 -9.26
C TYR A 41 -5.57 -6.63 -7.75
N MET A 42 -5.75 -5.53 -7.00
CA MET A 42 -5.64 -5.53 -5.54
C MET A 42 -6.61 -6.54 -4.90
N ARG A 43 -7.86 -6.61 -5.39
CA ARG A 43 -8.87 -7.54 -4.86
C ARG A 43 -8.48 -9.02 -5.00
N GLN A 44 -7.76 -9.36 -6.05
CA GLN A 44 -7.33 -10.72 -6.35
C GLN A 44 -5.93 -11.04 -5.82
N ALA A 45 -5.16 -10.03 -5.46
CA ALA A 45 -3.79 -10.21 -4.98
C ALA A 45 -3.73 -11.03 -3.69
N ALA A 46 -2.75 -11.90 -3.58
CA ALA A 46 -2.41 -12.57 -2.32
C ALA A 46 -1.88 -11.57 -1.29
N ALA A 47 -1.13 -10.57 -1.77
CA ALA A 47 -0.68 -9.40 -1.02
C ALA A 47 -0.49 -8.21 -1.96
N PHE A 48 -0.70 -7.00 -1.45
CA PHE A 48 -0.26 -5.76 -2.06
C PHE A 48 1.08 -5.35 -1.43
N VAL A 49 2.03 -4.94 -2.26
CA VAL A 49 3.39 -4.58 -1.80
C VAL A 49 3.72 -3.15 -2.20
N LEU A 50 4.14 -2.34 -1.23
CA LEU A 50 4.65 -0.99 -1.45
C LEU A 50 6.12 -0.92 -1.00
N SER A 51 7.04 -0.82 -1.95
CA SER A 51 8.49 -0.80 -1.72
C SER A 51 9.10 0.61 -1.77
N SER A 52 8.32 1.62 -1.44
CA SER A 52 8.70 3.02 -1.55
C SER A 52 9.82 3.40 -0.59
N ARG A 53 10.71 4.31 -1.03
CA ARG A 53 11.70 4.95 -0.16
C ARG A 53 11.15 6.20 0.53
N TYR A 54 10.11 6.76 -0.04
CA TYR A 54 9.43 7.96 0.44
C TYR A 54 8.00 7.99 -0.07
N GLU A 55 7.08 8.45 0.75
CA GLU A 55 5.68 8.66 0.40
C GLU A 55 5.21 10.04 0.91
N GLY A 56 4.21 10.61 0.26
CA GLY A 56 3.48 11.74 0.82
C GLY A 56 2.51 11.30 1.92
N PHE A 57 1.77 10.22 1.66
CA PHE A 57 0.89 9.54 2.62
C PHE A 57 0.74 8.05 2.32
N GLY A 58 0.75 7.65 1.03
CA GLY A 58 0.62 6.25 0.64
C GLY A 58 -0.82 5.74 0.62
N LEU A 59 -1.79 6.56 0.15
CA LEU A 59 -3.22 6.19 0.07
C LEU A 59 -3.48 4.84 -0.62
N VAL A 60 -2.59 4.42 -1.51
CA VAL A 60 -2.67 3.12 -2.19
C VAL A 60 -2.72 1.93 -1.20
N LEU A 61 -2.14 2.08 0.00
CA LEU A 61 -2.25 1.09 1.09
C LEU A 61 -3.69 0.98 1.59
N ALA A 62 -4.35 2.13 1.81
CA ALA A 62 -5.76 2.15 2.21
C ALA A 62 -6.67 1.60 1.10
N GLU A 63 -6.38 1.88 -0.17
CA GLU A 63 -7.10 1.31 -1.32
C GLU A 63 -6.97 -0.22 -1.37
N ALA A 64 -5.76 -0.75 -1.19
CA ALA A 64 -5.52 -2.19 -1.15
C ALA A 64 -6.25 -2.86 0.04
N MET A 65 -6.18 -2.27 1.24
CA MET A 65 -6.94 -2.74 2.40
C MET A 65 -8.45 -2.68 2.16
N GLY A 66 -8.95 -1.63 1.50
CA GLY A 66 -10.35 -1.49 1.09
C GLY A 66 -10.81 -2.62 0.16
N CYS A 67 -9.91 -3.12 -0.67
CA CYS A 67 -10.12 -4.33 -1.47
C CYS A 67 -10.04 -5.63 -0.64
N GLY A 68 -9.58 -5.56 0.61
CA GLY A 68 -9.36 -6.71 1.48
C GLY A 68 -8.05 -7.44 1.20
N ALA A 69 -7.12 -6.83 0.49
CA ALA A 69 -5.79 -7.38 0.24
C ALA A 69 -4.88 -7.15 1.47
N PRO A 70 -4.19 -8.18 1.96
CA PRO A 70 -3.10 -7.99 2.92
C PRO A 70 -2.02 -7.07 2.34
N VAL A 71 -1.37 -6.31 3.22
CA VAL A 71 -0.40 -5.30 2.81
C VAL A 71 0.97 -5.57 3.42
N VAL A 72 2.00 -5.45 2.59
CA VAL A 72 3.40 -5.36 3.01
C VAL A 72 3.93 -4.01 2.52
N SER A 73 4.54 -3.24 3.38
CA SER A 73 5.09 -1.93 3.02
C SER A 73 6.46 -1.71 3.65
N THR A 74 7.31 -0.96 2.96
CA THR A 74 8.44 -0.34 3.64
C THR A 74 7.93 0.70 4.64
N ASP A 75 8.62 0.81 5.79
CA ASP A 75 8.36 1.83 6.80
C ASP A 75 9.10 3.13 6.44
N CYS A 76 8.76 3.66 5.27
CA CYS A 76 9.32 4.94 4.83
C CYS A 76 8.63 6.11 5.54
N PRO A 77 9.31 7.29 5.63
CA PRO A 77 8.71 8.48 6.23
C PRO A 77 7.37 8.83 5.61
N HIS A 78 6.42 9.23 6.46
CA HIS A 78 5.08 9.74 6.17
C HIS A 78 4.12 8.72 5.52
N GLY A 79 3.22 8.21 6.33
CA GLY A 79 2.02 7.47 5.92
C GLY A 79 2.00 5.98 6.19
N PRO A 80 2.93 5.13 5.73
CA PRO A 80 2.81 3.68 5.91
C PRO A 80 2.59 3.23 7.35
N SER A 81 3.39 3.70 8.28
CA SER A 81 3.23 3.38 9.71
C SER A 81 1.91 3.90 10.28
N GLU A 82 1.45 5.08 9.86
CA GLU A 82 0.15 5.63 10.27
C GLU A 82 -1.00 4.79 9.70
N ILE A 83 -1.00 4.53 8.39
CA ILE A 83 -2.07 3.77 7.72
C ILE A 83 -2.16 2.36 8.29
N LEU A 84 -1.03 1.69 8.49
CA LEU A 84 -0.95 0.33 9.01
C LEU A 84 -0.98 0.25 10.53
N ALA A 85 -1.16 1.39 11.24
CA ALA A 85 -1.17 1.49 12.70
C ALA A 85 0.02 0.76 13.35
N GLY A 86 1.25 1.11 12.93
CA GLY A 86 2.48 0.52 13.45
C GLY A 86 2.61 -0.98 13.16
N GLY A 87 1.95 -1.51 12.13
CA GLY A 87 1.99 -2.92 11.75
C GLY A 87 0.80 -3.77 12.21
N ALA A 88 -0.22 -3.14 12.84
CA ALA A 88 -1.43 -3.86 13.26
C ALA A 88 -2.29 -4.32 12.05
N PHE A 89 -2.21 -3.63 10.91
CA PHE A 89 -3.00 -3.89 9.71
C PHE A 89 -2.16 -4.26 8.48
N GLY A 90 -0.89 -4.58 8.64
CA GLY A 90 0.02 -4.99 7.58
C GLY A 90 1.42 -5.20 8.11
N VAL A 91 2.34 -5.61 7.26
CA VAL A 91 3.75 -5.78 7.65
C VAL A 91 4.53 -4.54 7.22
N LEU A 92 5.30 -3.98 8.16
CA LEU A 92 6.28 -2.93 7.90
C LEU A 92 7.68 -3.53 7.87
N THR A 93 8.47 -3.15 6.88
CA THR A 93 9.86 -3.58 6.72
C THR A 93 10.79 -2.36 6.60
N PRO A 94 12.08 -2.48 6.91
CA PRO A 94 13.02 -1.39 6.69
C PRO A 94 13.07 -0.96 5.22
N VAL A 95 13.32 0.33 4.98
CA VAL A 95 13.55 0.87 3.63
C VAL A 95 14.84 0.29 3.05
N ALA A 96 14.82 -0.08 1.77
CA ALA A 96 15.94 -0.65 1.02
C ALA A 96 16.43 -2.02 1.54
N ASP A 97 15.61 -2.74 2.31
CA ASP A 97 15.88 -4.10 2.76
C ASP A 97 15.02 -5.09 1.94
N ALA A 98 15.61 -5.58 0.85
CA ALA A 98 14.94 -6.51 -0.06
C ALA A 98 14.71 -7.89 0.58
N GLU A 99 15.59 -8.32 1.49
CA GLU A 99 15.48 -9.60 2.19
C GLU A 99 14.28 -9.56 3.17
N ALA A 100 14.21 -8.53 4.02
CA ALA A 100 13.09 -8.36 4.94
C ALA A 100 11.75 -8.25 4.18
N LEU A 101 11.71 -7.52 3.06
CA LEU A 101 10.53 -7.41 2.21
C LEU A 101 10.12 -8.78 1.64
N GLY A 102 11.08 -9.55 1.12
CA GLY A 102 10.85 -10.90 0.59
C GLY A 102 10.33 -11.87 1.64
N LEU A 103 10.91 -11.87 2.83
CA LEU A 103 10.45 -12.69 3.97
C LEU A 103 9.03 -12.31 4.40
N ALA A 104 8.72 -11.03 4.46
CA ALA A 104 7.37 -10.54 4.77
C ALA A 104 6.34 -11.01 3.74
N MET A 105 6.68 -10.99 2.46
CA MET A 105 5.80 -11.45 1.35
C MET A 105 5.55 -12.96 1.39
N ALA A 106 6.48 -13.75 1.91
CA ALA A 106 6.38 -15.21 1.99
C ALA A 106 5.48 -15.71 3.14
N GLY A 107 5.06 -14.83 4.06
CA GLY A 107 4.23 -15.17 5.20
C GLY A 107 2.77 -15.47 4.85
N ASP A 108 2.04 -16.12 5.75
CA ASP A 108 0.59 -16.29 5.64
C ASP A 108 -0.14 -15.01 6.04
N LEU A 109 -0.11 -14.05 5.14
CA LEU A 109 -0.66 -12.71 5.36
C LEU A 109 -2.17 -12.71 5.48
N ARG A 110 -2.88 -13.63 4.82
CA ARG A 110 -4.34 -13.70 4.86
C ARG A 110 -4.87 -14.23 6.19
N ALA A 111 -4.16 -15.17 6.80
CA ALA A 111 -4.49 -15.64 8.14
C ALA A 111 -4.19 -14.56 9.19
N ARG A 112 -3.08 -13.84 9.02
CA ARG A 112 -2.66 -12.79 9.95
C ARG A 112 -3.53 -11.53 9.87
N PHE A 113 -4.00 -11.16 8.67
CA PHE A 113 -4.75 -9.92 8.43
C PHE A 113 -6.10 -10.23 7.75
N PRO A 114 -7.17 -10.49 8.53
CA PRO A 114 -8.49 -10.77 7.99
C PRO A 114 -9.05 -9.61 7.17
N ALA A 115 -9.60 -9.89 6.00
CA ALA A 115 -10.09 -8.89 5.05
C ALA A 115 -11.14 -7.93 5.64
N ALA A 116 -11.97 -8.41 6.58
CA ALA A 116 -12.95 -7.57 7.26
C ALA A 116 -12.28 -6.47 8.11
N ALA A 117 -11.22 -6.81 8.85
CA ALA A 117 -10.46 -5.85 9.65
C ALA A 117 -9.72 -4.84 8.75
N LEU A 118 -9.14 -5.29 7.63
CA LEU A 118 -8.50 -4.41 6.66
C LEU A 118 -9.48 -3.39 6.07
N ARG A 119 -10.67 -3.83 5.66
CA ARG A 119 -11.70 -2.93 5.13
C ARG A 119 -12.20 -1.94 6.18
N ALA A 120 -12.37 -2.36 7.42
CA ALA A 120 -12.75 -1.47 8.52
C ALA A 120 -11.71 -0.38 8.72
N ARG A 121 -10.42 -0.74 8.71
CA ARG A 121 -9.33 0.23 8.81
C ARG A 121 -9.28 1.18 7.61
N ALA A 122 -9.42 0.67 6.40
CA ALA A 122 -9.45 1.49 5.18
C ALA A 122 -10.59 2.53 5.19
N ALA A 123 -11.75 2.20 5.75
CA ALA A 123 -12.88 3.13 5.85
C ALA A 123 -12.57 4.38 6.69
N GLU A 124 -11.55 4.32 7.56
CA GLU A 124 -11.10 5.48 8.33
C GLU A 124 -10.46 6.57 7.45
N PHE A 125 -9.97 6.20 6.27
CA PHE A 125 -9.36 7.09 5.28
C PHE A 125 -10.31 7.46 4.14
N SER A 126 -11.62 7.27 4.31
CA SER A 126 -12.62 7.62 3.30
C SER A 126 -12.74 9.13 3.12
N SER A 127 -13.07 9.56 1.90
CA SER A 127 -13.32 10.97 1.57
C SER A 127 -14.41 11.59 2.45
N ALA A 128 -15.45 10.83 2.82
CA ALA A 128 -16.52 11.30 3.69
C ALA A 128 -15.98 11.67 5.08
N ARG A 129 -15.18 10.78 5.71
CA ARG A 129 -14.56 11.09 7.02
C ARG A 129 -13.59 12.25 6.94
N GLY A 130 -12.83 12.35 5.85
CA GLY A 130 -11.95 13.50 5.60
C GLY A 130 -12.75 14.80 5.52
N ALA A 131 -13.84 14.82 4.76
CA ALA A 131 -14.71 16.00 4.65
C ALA A 131 -15.32 16.42 5.99
N ASP A 132 -15.83 15.46 6.76
CA ASP A 132 -16.39 15.72 8.11
C ASP A 132 -15.31 16.30 9.06
N ALA A 133 -14.10 15.76 9.03
CA ALA A 133 -12.99 16.25 9.86
C ALA A 133 -12.58 17.69 9.49
N TYR A 134 -12.53 18.01 8.19
CA TYR A 134 -12.27 19.37 7.71
C TYR A 134 -13.40 20.32 8.09
N ALA A 135 -14.67 19.96 7.93
CA ALA A 135 -15.81 20.77 8.33
C ALA A 135 -15.74 21.11 9.82
N ALA A 136 -15.54 20.10 10.66
CA ALA A 136 -15.43 20.30 12.11
C ALA A 136 -14.20 21.17 12.50
N LEU A 137 -13.10 21.11 11.75
CA LEU A 137 -11.94 21.97 11.98
C LEU A 137 -12.26 23.42 11.63
N ILE A 138 -12.91 23.66 10.47
CA ILE A 138 -13.30 25.00 10.02
C ILE A 138 -14.23 25.65 11.02
N GLU A 139 -15.26 24.95 11.48
CA GLU A 139 -16.20 25.45 12.51
C GLU A 139 -15.49 25.86 13.80
N ARG A 140 -14.53 25.06 14.26
CA ARG A 140 -13.73 25.40 15.45
C ARG A 140 -12.86 26.64 15.24
N VAL A 141 -12.27 26.82 14.05
CA VAL A 141 -11.46 28.00 13.74
C VAL A 141 -12.30 29.26 13.71
N ILE A 142 -13.48 29.21 13.06
CA ILE A 142 -14.44 30.33 13.01
C ILE A 142 -14.88 30.72 14.42
N ALA A 143 -15.27 29.75 15.25
CA ALA A 143 -15.73 30.00 16.61
C ALA A 143 -14.63 30.64 17.52
N ARG A 144 -13.35 30.37 17.25
CA ARG A 144 -12.22 30.99 17.96
C ARG A 144 -11.89 32.39 17.47
N GLY A 145 -12.06 32.65 16.18
CA GLY A 145 -11.80 33.97 15.59
C GLY A 145 -12.92 35.01 15.84
N ALA A 146 -14.08 34.57 16.32
CA ALA A 146 -15.22 35.43 16.68
C ALA A 146 -15.17 35.94 18.16
N ARG A 147 -14.09 35.68 18.86
CA ARG A 147 -13.81 36.18 20.22
C ARG A 147 -12.68 37.22 20.19
#